data_9e08a5da5da7a918f10282ceffc33e68
#
_entry.id   9e08a5da5da7a918f10282ceffc33e68
#
_cell.length_a   1.000
_cell.length_b   1.000
_cell.length_c   1.000
_cell.angle_alpha   90.00
_cell.angle_beta   90.00
_cell.angle_gamma   90.00
#
_symmetry.space_group_name_H-M   'P 1'
#
loop_
_entity.id
_entity.type
_entity.pdbx_description
1 polymer ?
#
loop_
_entity_poly.entity_id
_entity_poly.type
_entity_poly.pdbx_seq_one_letter_code
_entity_poly.pdbx_strand_id
1 'polypeptide(L)'
;KSTPIISMRKENGWVGVTYHQSKYMYQPLVEELLHQRGSGTSCVLTQTNEEAVILTALLRKHAINSKLIQSMDGFLFWNMAEMRYFLRYIEKRIKTPLIPEELWEKAKHVTYTTYEKSKSLTYVKRCIELFEQTNKVKYHSDFKEFVFESSVEDFCDISGTDVVVSTIHKAKGREFDNVYMLISDNYSKDDHLMRRYYVGMTRAKNQLFIHTNGNCFNHISADRHCIDRKEYAMPEEIVLQLSHKDVFLKFFKGRKQEILALRSGDSLIYKDSV
;
A
#
# COMPACT_ATOMS: atom_id res chain seq x y z
N LYS A 1 -28.96 18.49 5.12
CA LYS A 1 -29.50 17.41 4.28
C LYS A 1 -28.34 16.86 3.47
N SER A 2 -27.97 15.61 3.69
CA SER A 2 -26.94 14.96 2.86
C SER A 2 -27.54 14.62 1.50
N THR A 3 -26.82 14.94 0.44
CA THR A 3 -27.19 14.54 -0.92
C THR A 3 -27.08 13.01 -1.01
N PRO A 4 -28.10 12.29 -1.50
CA PRO A 4 -28.00 10.84 -1.64
C PRO A 4 -26.92 10.47 -2.67
N ILE A 5 -26.11 9.48 -2.33
CA ILE A 5 -25.13 8.91 -3.25
C ILE A 5 -25.89 8.00 -4.23
N ILE A 6 -25.83 8.32 -5.50
CA ILE A 6 -26.49 7.55 -6.56
C ILE A 6 -25.42 6.77 -7.33
N SER A 7 -25.61 5.46 -7.48
CA SER A 7 -24.73 4.62 -8.29
C SER A 7 -24.85 5.01 -9.77
N MET A 8 -23.70 5.25 -10.40
CA MET A 8 -23.62 5.50 -11.86
C MET A 8 -23.49 4.17 -12.65
N ARG A 9 -23.24 3.05 -11.97
CA ARG A 9 -23.16 1.73 -12.62
C ARG A 9 -24.54 1.12 -12.81
N LYS A 10 -24.74 0.50 -13.98
CA LYS A 10 -25.96 -0.25 -14.31
C LYS A 10 -25.97 -1.67 -13.73
N GLU A 11 -24.79 -2.23 -13.50
CA GLU A 11 -24.65 -3.59 -12.96
C GLU A 11 -24.36 -3.52 -11.46
N ASN A 12 -25.06 -4.35 -10.69
CA ASN A 12 -24.82 -4.48 -9.26
C ASN A 12 -23.57 -5.33 -9.02
N GLY A 13 -22.72 -4.91 -8.08
CA GLY A 13 -21.67 -5.76 -7.54
C GLY A 13 -22.26 -6.81 -6.60
N TRP A 14 -21.47 -7.82 -6.25
CA TRP A 14 -21.83 -8.84 -5.28
C TRP A 14 -21.23 -8.52 -3.90
N VAL A 15 -22.02 -8.72 -2.84
CA VAL A 15 -21.60 -8.45 -1.45
C VAL A 15 -21.90 -9.67 -0.58
N GLY A 16 -20.88 -10.20 0.08
CA GLY A 16 -21.02 -11.25 1.10
C GLY A 16 -20.51 -10.80 2.46
N VAL A 17 -21.24 -11.15 3.50
CA VAL A 17 -20.85 -10.90 4.89
C VAL A 17 -20.79 -12.22 5.64
N THR A 18 -19.64 -12.51 6.25
CA THR A 18 -19.42 -13.66 7.11
C THR A 18 -19.19 -13.18 8.54
N TYR A 19 -20.09 -13.59 9.44
CA TYR A 19 -20.03 -13.29 10.87
C TYR A 19 -19.35 -14.44 11.60
N HIS A 20 -18.24 -14.15 12.27
CA HIS A 20 -17.45 -15.14 13.00
C HIS A 20 -17.69 -15.03 14.51
N GLN A 21 -17.78 -16.17 15.19
CA GLN A 21 -17.71 -16.21 16.65
C GLN A 21 -16.26 -16.07 17.13
N SER A 22 -15.31 -16.56 16.34
CA SER A 22 -13.90 -16.51 16.66
C SER A 22 -13.35 -15.08 16.69
N LYS A 23 -12.46 -14.83 17.62
CA LYS A 23 -11.65 -13.61 17.66
C LYS A 23 -10.70 -13.52 16.47
N TYR A 24 -10.19 -14.66 16.00
CA TYR A 24 -9.19 -14.72 14.93
C TYR A 24 -9.86 -15.16 13.62
N MET A 25 -9.90 -14.27 12.66
CA MET A 25 -10.58 -14.46 11.37
C MET A 25 -9.61 -14.57 10.18
N TYR A 26 -8.30 -14.69 10.45
CA TYR A 26 -7.28 -14.70 9.40
C TYR A 26 -7.40 -15.91 8.49
N GLN A 27 -7.51 -17.10 9.07
CA GLN A 27 -7.58 -18.35 8.33
C GLN A 27 -8.86 -18.46 7.49
N PRO A 28 -10.07 -18.23 8.02
CA PRO A 28 -11.28 -18.33 7.21
C PRO A 28 -11.35 -17.29 6.09
N LEU A 29 -10.76 -16.10 6.25
CA LEU A 29 -10.65 -15.13 5.16
C LEU A 29 -9.72 -15.66 4.05
N VAL A 30 -8.59 -16.23 4.40
CA VAL A 30 -7.66 -16.81 3.41
C VAL A 30 -8.30 -18.00 2.71
N GLU A 31 -9.01 -18.88 3.43
CA GLU A 31 -9.74 -20.00 2.86
C GLU A 31 -10.81 -19.54 1.86
N GLU A 32 -11.61 -18.52 2.21
CA GLU A 32 -12.61 -17.96 1.30
C GLU A 32 -11.94 -17.37 0.04
N LEU A 33 -10.86 -16.64 0.20
CA LEU A 33 -10.10 -16.09 -0.91
C LEU A 33 -9.56 -17.18 -1.84
N LEU A 34 -9.08 -18.31 -1.29
CA LEU A 34 -8.60 -19.46 -2.06
C LEU A 34 -9.71 -20.12 -2.87
N HIS A 35 -10.91 -20.23 -2.28
CA HIS A 35 -12.04 -20.91 -2.90
C HIS A 35 -12.85 -20.02 -3.86
N GLN A 36 -12.90 -18.72 -3.61
CA GLN A 36 -13.76 -17.78 -4.33
C GLN A 36 -12.96 -16.65 -5.04
N ARG A 37 -11.72 -16.94 -5.40
CA ARG A 37 -10.89 -15.98 -6.12
C ARG A 37 -11.51 -15.68 -7.48
N GLY A 38 -12.14 -14.52 -7.59
CA GLY A 38 -12.69 -14.01 -8.85
C GLY A 38 -11.59 -13.65 -9.86
N SER A 39 -11.99 -13.41 -11.10
CA SER A 39 -11.10 -12.81 -12.11
C SER A 39 -10.73 -11.38 -11.74
N GLY A 40 -9.57 -10.94 -12.17
CA GLY A 40 -9.09 -9.57 -11.96
C GLY A 40 -8.26 -9.37 -10.70
N THR A 41 -8.13 -8.13 -10.28
CA THR A 41 -7.31 -7.71 -9.16
C THR A 41 -8.00 -7.98 -7.82
N SER A 42 -7.30 -8.61 -6.88
CA SER A 42 -7.82 -8.90 -5.54
C SER A 42 -7.06 -8.13 -4.47
N CYS A 43 -7.78 -7.64 -3.46
CA CYS A 43 -7.19 -6.93 -2.32
C CYS A 43 -7.77 -7.41 -1.00
N VAL A 44 -6.89 -7.60 -0.01
CA VAL A 44 -7.28 -7.81 1.38
C VAL A 44 -7.08 -6.51 2.15
N LEU A 45 -8.14 -6.01 2.76
CA LEU A 45 -8.13 -4.78 3.56
C LEU A 45 -8.28 -5.10 5.04
N THR A 46 -7.38 -4.54 5.84
CA THR A 46 -7.33 -4.72 7.30
C THR A 46 -7.49 -3.39 8.03
N GLN A 47 -7.72 -3.46 9.33
CA GLN A 47 -7.78 -2.28 10.18
C GLN A 47 -6.40 -1.83 10.63
N THR A 48 -5.48 -2.78 10.85
CA THR A 48 -4.13 -2.52 11.38
C THR A 48 -3.03 -3.04 10.45
N ASN A 49 -1.82 -2.51 10.61
CA ASN A 49 -0.65 -3.00 9.90
C ASN A 49 -0.27 -4.42 10.32
N GLU A 50 -0.46 -4.75 11.59
CA GLU A 50 -0.17 -6.08 12.13
C GLU A 50 -1.03 -7.15 11.46
N GLU A 51 -2.34 -6.93 11.37
CA GLU A 51 -3.26 -7.81 10.64
C GLU A 51 -2.83 -8.01 9.18
N ALA A 52 -2.43 -6.91 8.51
CA ALA A 52 -1.97 -6.97 7.13
C ALA A 52 -0.69 -7.81 6.96
N VAL A 53 0.24 -7.71 7.91
CA VAL A 53 1.47 -8.52 7.91
C VAL A 53 1.15 -10.00 8.10
N ILE A 54 0.32 -10.35 9.09
CA ILE A 54 -0.12 -11.72 9.36
C ILE A 54 -0.78 -12.34 8.12
N LEU A 55 -1.73 -11.63 7.52
CA LEU A 55 -2.43 -12.11 6.31
C LEU A 55 -1.48 -12.28 5.12
N THR A 56 -0.52 -11.37 4.97
CA THR A 56 0.51 -11.52 3.91
C THR A 56 1.35 -12.78 4.11
N ALA A 57 1.74 -13.08 5.34
CA ALA A 57 2.48 -14.29 5.67
C ALA A 57 1.64 -15.56 5.38
N LEU A 58 0.38 -15.57 5.81
CA LEU A 58 -0.53 -16.69 5.54
C LEU A 58 -0.77 -16.91 4.04
N LEU A 59 -1.00 -15.86 3.27
CA LEU A 59 -1.16 -15.96 1.82
C LEU A 59 0.08 -16.54 1.15
N ARG A 60 1.27 -16.12 1.56
CA ARG A 60 2.54 -16.66 1.05
C ARG A 60 2.74 -18.14 1.40
N LYS A 61 2.33 -18.56 2.60
CA LYS A 61 2.33 -19.96 3.02
C LYS A 61 1.48 -20.83 2.09
N HIS A 62 0.40 -20.28 1.56
CA HIS A 62 -0.44 -20.92 0.54
C HIS A 62 0.05 -20.68 -0.91
N ALA A 63 1.31 -20.29 -1.09
CA ALA A 63 1.93 -20.00 -2.39
C ALA A 63 1.23 -18.93 -3.22
N ILE A 64 0.49 -18.02 -2.57
CA ILE A 64 -0.12 -16.85 -3.23
C ILE A 64 0.92 -15.73 -3.29
N ASN A 65 1.17 -15.24 -4.50
CA ASN A 65 2.02 -14.07 -4.70
C ASN A 65 1.32 -12.81 -4.15
N SER A 66 1.55 -12.53 -2.88
CA SER A 66 0.93 -11.40 -2.16
C SER A 66 1.90 -10.25 -1.97
N LYS A 67 1.40 -9.03 -2.17
CA LYS A 67 2.14 -7.79 -1.96
C LYS A 67 1.50 -6.95 -0.88
N LEU A 68 2.28 -6.70 0.17
CA LEU A 68 1.88 -5.84 1.26
C LEU A 68 2.16 -4.38 0.91
N ILE A 69 1.11 -3.54 0.95
CA ILE A 69 1.24 -2.08 0.88
C ILE A 69 1.33 -1.55 2.30
N GLN A 70 2.52 -1.07 2.66
CA GLN A 70 2.76 -0.46 3.97
C GLN A 70 3.28 0.95 3.81
N SER A 71 2.89 1.85 4.73
CA SER A 71 3.57 3.11 4.85
C SER A 71 4.90 2.90 5.58
N MET A 72 5.92 3.53 5.07
CA MET A 72 7.12 3.78 5.82
C MET A 72 6.83 4.95 6.78
N ASP A 73 6.10 4.69 7.88
CA ASP A 73 5.67 5.72 8.83
C ASP A 73 6.81 6.69 9.18
N GLY A 74 6.65 7.96 8.80
CA GLY A 74 7.64 9.01 8.99
C GLY A 74 8.77 9.03 7.94
N PHE A 75 8.75 8.15 6.93
CA PHE A 75 9.62 8.26 5.78
C PHE A 75 8.90 8.99 4.64
N LEU A 76 9.41 10.14 4.28
CA LEU A 76 8.83 10.98 3.24
C LEU A 76 9.40 10.58 1.88
N PHE A 77 8.52 10.41 0.88
CA PHE A 77 8.92 9.97 -0.47
C PHE A 77 10.03 10.82 -1.08
N TRP A 78 9.97 12.14 -0.92
CA TRP A 78 11.00 13.06 -1.39
C TRP A 78 12.36 12.89 -0.72
N ASN A 79 12.46 12.14 0.41
CA ASN A 79 13.71 11.79 1.08
C ASN A 79 14.42 10.59 0.47
N MET A 80 13.79 9.87 -0.46
CA MET A 80 14.48 8.81 -1.20
C MET A 80 15.69 9.36 -1.93
N ALA A 81 16.81 8.64 -1.87
CA ALA A 81 18.07 9.09 -2.46
C ALA A 81 17.92 9.40 -3.95
N GLU A 82 17.20 8.56 -4.68
CA GLU A 82 16.93 8.69 -6.10
C GLU A 82 16.06 9.94 -6.41
N MET A 83 15.00 10.18 -5.64
CA MET A 83 14.14 11.34 -5.82
C MET A 83 14.87 12.63 -5.47
N ARG A 84 15.61 12.64 -4.37
CA ARG A 84 16.45 13.78 -4.00
C ARG A 84 17.52 14.09 -5.07
N TYR A 85 18.08 13.06 -5.68
CA TYR A 85 19.06 13.24 -6.75
C TYR A 85 18.41 13.88 -7.97
N PHE A 86 17.24 13.37 -8.39
CA PHE A 86 16.46 13.90 -9.51
C PHE A 86 16.08 15.38 -9.28
N LEU A 87 15.49 15.70 -8.13
CA LEU A 87 15.11 17.07 -7.77
C LEU A 87 16.32 18.00 -7.78
N ARG A 88 17.42 17.61 -7.13
CA ARG A 88 18.64 18.42 -7.07
C ARG A 88 19.29 18.61 -8.44
N TYR A 89 19.19 17.62 -9.32
CA TYR A 89 19.73 17.75 -10.67
C TYR A 89 19.02 18.85 -11.45
N ILE A 90 17.70 18.93 -11.33
CA ILE A 90 16.89 19.99 -11.92
C ILE A 90 17.16 21.31 -11.22
N GLU A 91 17.06 21.40 -9.90
CA GLU A 91 17.23 22.63 -9.11
C GLU A 91 18.56 23.35 -9.39
N LYS A 92 19.63 22.61 -9.61
CA LYS A 92 20.94 23.19 -9.93
C LYS A 92 21.07 23.78 -11.35
N ARG A 93 20.14 23.47 -12.24
CA ARG A 93 20.24 23.81 -13.67
C ARG A 93 19.08 24.64 -14.20
N ILE A 94 17.98 24.65 -13.48
CA ILE A 94 16.79 25.42 -13.84
C ILE A 94 17.06 26.91 -13.64
N LYS A 95 16.68 27.74 -14.63
CA LYS A 95 16.80 29.20 -14.58
C LYS A 95 15.42 29.90 -14.56
N THR A 96 14.37 29.18 -14.88
CA THR A 96 13.00 29.67 -14.97
C THR A 96 12.08 28.70 -14.22
N PRO A 97 10.87 29.10 -13.81
CA PRO A 97 9.91 28.18 -13.20
C PRO A 97 9.53 26.99 -14.07
N LEU A 98 9.63 27.16 -15.39
CA LEU A 98 9.37 26.11 -16.37
C LEU A 98 10.59 25.20 -16.50
N ILE A 99 10.40 23.90 -16.41
CA ILE A 99 11.45 22.90 -16.65
C ILE A 99 11.47 22.60 -18.15
N PRO A 100 12.59 22.93 -18.87
CA PRO A 100 12.72 22.55 -20.27
C PRO A 100 12.71 21.04 -20.44
N GLU A 101 12.08 20.56 -21.51
CA GLU A 101 11.95 19.10 -21.79
C GLU A 101 13.34 18.42 -21.88
N GLU A 102 14.30 19.08 -22.49
CA GLU A 102 15.66 18.55 -22.58
C GLU A 102 16.31 18.38 -21.18
N LEU A 103 16.09 19.32 -20.26
CA LEU A 103 16.58 19.21 -18.89
C LEU A 103 15.87 18.08 -18.14
N TRP A 104 14.57 17.92 -18.35
CA TRP A 104 13.78 16.87 -17.74
C TRP A 104 14.24 15.48 -18.17
N GLU A 105 14.35 15.23 -19.48
CA GLU A 105 14.83 13.96 -20.01
C GLU A 105 16.26 13.64 -19.58
N LYS A 106 17.12 14.65 -19.53
CA LYS A 106 18.48 14.48 -19.03
C LYS A 106 18.53 14.14 -17.55
N ALA A 107 17.66 14.74 -16.73
CA ALA A 107 17.52 14.41 -15.32
C ALA A 107 17.06 12.96 -15.12
N LYS A 108 16.08 12.49 -15.92
CA LYS A 108 15.63 11.08 -15.94
C LYS A 108 16.80 10.15 -16.27
N HIS A 109 17.45 10.40 -17.38
CA HIS A 109 18.55 9.56 -17.86
C HIS A 109 19.66 9.43 -16.80
N VAL A 110 20.15 10.54 -16.28
CA VAL A 110 21.25 10.53 -15.29
C VAL A 110 20.82 9.86 -13.99
N THR A 111 19.60 10.11 -13.53
CA THR A 111 19.09 9.46 -12.31
C THR A 111 18.95 7.96 -12.49
N TYR A 112 18.37 7.53 -13.62
CA TYR A 112 18.14 6.10 -13.89
C TYR A 112 19.46 5.33 -14.04
N THR A 113 20.45 5.93 -14.68
CA THR A 113 21.78 5.33 -14.80
C THR A 113 22.51 5.28 -13.46
N THR A 114 22.44 6.37 -12.67
CA THR A 114 23.13 6.43 -11.36
C THR A 114 22.58 5.39 -10.38
N TYR A 115 21.29 5.15 -10.42
CA TYR A 115 20.59 4.26 -9.49
C TYR A 115 20.06 2.96 -10.15
N GLU A 116 20.66 2.54 -11.26
CA GLU A 116 20.23 1.37 -12.05
C GLU A 116 20.01 0.12 -11.20
N LYS A 117 20.88 -0.11 -10.22
CA LYS A 117 20.83 -1.28 -9.33
C LYS A 117 19.89 -1.11 -8.14
N SER A 118 19.32 0.07 -7.95
CA SER A 118 18.39 0.31 -6.82
C SER A 118 17.01 -0.24 -7.11
N LYS A 119 16.52 -1.10 -6.23
CA LYS A 119 15.13 -1.60 -6.30
C LYS A 119 14.11 -0.47 -6.08
N SER A 120 14.50 0.57 -5.35
CA SER A 120 13.64 1.71 -5.05
C SER A 120 13.46 2.67 -6.23
N LEU A 121 14.31 2.57 -7.25
CA LEU A 121 14.21 3.39 -8.46
C LEU A 121 12.84 3.22 -9.17
N THR A 122 12.21 2.07 -9.03
CA THR A 122 10.89 1.81 -9.63
C THR A 122 9.82 2.78 -9.13
N TYR A 123 9.84 3.16 -7.85
CA TYR A 123 8.91 4.14 -7.28
C TYR A 123 9.10 5.53 -7.90
N VAL A 124 10.36 5.92 -8.09
CA VAL A 124 10.69 7.23 -8.69
C VAL A 124 10.29 7.27 -10.16
N LYS A 125 10.56 6.20 -10.92
CA LYS A 125 10.11 6.08 -12.30
C LYS A 125 8.59 6.25 -12.40
N ARG A 126 7.84 5.52 -11.55
CA ARG A 126 6.38 5.58 -11.55
C ARG A 126 5.85 6.97 -11.17
N CYS A 127 6.48 7.62 -10.21
CA CYS A 127 6.15 9.01 -9.84
C CYS A 127 6.30 9.96 -11.03
N ILE A 128 7.43 9.89 -11.72
CA ILE A 128 7.73 10.73 -12.88
C ILE A 128 6.71 10.46 -14.01
N GLU A 129 6.44 9.19 -14.32
CA GLU A 129 5.46 8.79 -15.33
C GLU A 129 4.05 9.33 -15.04
N LEU A 130 3.58 9.21 -13.79
CA LEU A 130 2.27 9.71 -13.39
C LEU A 130 2.18 11.23 -13.49
N PHE A 131 3.24 11.94 -13.12
CA PHE A 131 3.30 13.39 -13.29
C PHE A 131 3.25 13.80 -14.76
N GLU A 132 4.00 13.11 -15.64
CA GLU A 132 4.00 13.35 -17.08
C GLU A 132 2.63 13.12 -17.73
N GLN A 133 1.89 12.12 -17.28
CA GLN A 133 0.54 11.83 -17.80
C GLN A 133 -0.46 12.95 -17.56
N THR A 134 -0.32 13.64 -16.43
CA THR A 134 -1.24 14.71 -16.02
C THR A 134 -0.75 16.11 -16.37
N ASN A 135 0.56 16.29 -16.57
CA ASN A 135 1.19 17.60 -16.77
C ASN A 135 2.01 17.64 -18.04
N LYS A 136 1.39 18.13 -19.13
CA LYS A 136 2.10 18.32 -20.42
C LYS A 136 3.18 19.39 -20.32
N VAL A 137 2.94 20.42 -19.53
CA VAL A 137 3.90 21.49 -19.24
C VAL A 137 4.38 21.28 -17.79
N LYS A 138 5.70 21.24 -17.61
CA LYS A 138 6.31 20.87 -16.34
C LYS A 138 6.82 22.12 -15.62
N TYR A 139 6.10 22.55 -14.57
CA TYR A 139 6.59 23.59 -13.65
C TYR A 139 7.30 22.94 -12.46
N HIS A 140 8.41 23.55 -12.06
CA HIS A 140 9.20 23.06 -10.93
C HIS A 140 8.41 23.05 -9.62
N SER A 141 7.59 24.10 -9.39
CA SER A 141 6.69 24.18 -8.24
C SER A 141 5.73 23.01 -8.19
N ASP A 142 5.06 22.73 -9.30
CA ASP A 142 4.00 21.73 -9.39
C ASP A 142 4.55 20.32 -9.20
N PHE A 143 5.71 20.03 -9.81
CA PHE A 143 6.38 18.75 -9.59
C PHE A 143 6.85 18.59 -8.15
N LYS A 144 7.39 19.65 -7.57
CA LYS A 144 7.84 19.64 -6.17
C LYS A 144 6.67 19.39 -5.22
N GLU A 145 5.55 20.11 -5.39
CA GLU A 145 4.33 19.93 -4.61
C GLU A 145 3.80 18.51 -4.76
N PHE A 146 3.68 18.00 -5.98
CA PHE A 146 3.28 16.63 -6.26
C PHE A 146 4.14 15.61 -5.51
N VAL A 147 5.46 15.75 -5.54
CA VAL A 147 6.39 14.84 -4.83
C VAL A 147 6.27 14.98 -3.31
N PHE A 148 6.06 16.19 -2.78
CA PHE A 148 5.94 16.42 -1.33
C PHE A 148 4.63 15.88 -0.76
N GLU A 149 3.56 15.92 -1.53
CA GLU A 149 2.26 15.38 -1.14
C GLU A 149 2.14 13.87 -1.33
N SER A 150 3.06 13.27 -2.11
CA SER A 150 3.05 11.85 -2.41
C SER A 150 3.71 11.02 -1.31
N SER A 151 3.19 9.81 -1.17
CA SER A 151 3.74 8.74 -0.33
C SER A 151 4.39 7.65 -1.18
N VAL A 152 5.30 6.87 -0.61
CA VAL A 152 5.93 5.73 -1.33
C VAL A 152 4.89 4.74 -1.84
N GLU A 153 3.81 4.57 -1.09
CA GLU A 153 2.71 3.66 -1.39
C GLU A 153 1.96 4.02 -2.68
N ASP A 154 1.92 5.31 -3.03
CA ASP A 154 1.20 5.78 -4.23
C ASP A 154 1.84 5.25 -5.52
N PHE A 155 3.15 4.97 -5.46
CA PHE A 155 3.94 4.49 -6.58
C PHE A 155 4.25 3.00 -6.51
N CYS A 156 3.65 2.27 -5.56
CA CYS A 156 3.82 0.84 -5.44
C CYS A 156 3.23 0.14 -6.66
N ASP A 157 4.09 -0.50 -7.45
CA ASP A 157 3.62 -1.33 -8.57
C ASP A 157 3.00 -2.62 -8.03
N ILE A 158 1.77 -2.87 -8.42
CA ILE A 158 1.01 -4.09 -8.05
C ILE A 158 0.82 -5.03 -9.25
N SER A 159 1.42 -4.72 -10.40
CA SER A 159 1.35 -5.58 -11.58
C SER A 159 1.99 -6.95 -11.30
N GLY A 160 1.38 -7.98 -11.82
CA GLY A 160 1.84 -9.36 -11.61
C GLY A 160 1.66 -9.89 -10.18
N THR A 161 0.97 -9.16 -9.31
CA THR A 161 0.63 -9.59 -7.96
C THR A 161 -0.74 -10.25 -7.96
N ASP A 162 -0.86 -11.40 -7.31
CA ASP A 162 -2.13 -12.11 -7.19
C ASP A 162 -3.08 -11.43 -6.23
N VAL A 163 -2.57 -11.01 -5.08
CA VAL A 163 -3.34 -10.38 -4.02
C VAL A 163 -2.56 -9.23 -3.40
N VAL A 164 -3.18 -8.07 -3.35
CA VAL A 164 -2.67 -6.93 -2.61
C VAL A 164 -3.18 -6.99 -1.18
N VAL A 165 -2.31 -6.78 -0.20
CA VAL A 165 -2.71 -6.65 1.21
C VAL A 165 -2.41 -5.24 1.69
N SER A 166 -3.38 -4.58 2.30
CA SER A 166 -3.24 -3.19 2.74
C SER A 166 -4.16 -2.89 3.93
N THR A 167 -3.88 -1.83 4.65
CA THR A 167 -4.90 -1.27 5.53
C THR A 167 -5.91 -0.46 4.74
N ILE A 168 -7.16 -0.34 5.25
CA ILE A 168 -8.23 0.45 4.62
C ILE A 168 -7.76 1.88 4.32
N HIS A 169 -7.00 2.47 5.23
CA HIS A 169 -6.51 3.85 5.07
C HIS A 169 -5.57 4.00 3.86
N LYS A 170 -4.68 3.03 3.66
CA LYS A 170 -3.66 3.07 2.59
C LYS A 170 -4.18 2.64 1.22
N ALA A 171 -5.34 2.01 1.19
CA ALA A 171 -6.02 1.68 -0.05
C ALA A 171 -6.81 2.85 -0.66
N LYS A 172 -6.80 4.03 0.01
CA LYS A 172 -7.47 5.23 -0.51
C LYS A 172 -6.94 5.59 -1.90
N GLY A 173 -7.85 5.87 -2.84
CA GLY A 173 -7.50 6.21 -4.23
C GLY A 173 -7.26 5.00 -5.15
N ARG A 174 -7.22 3.77 -4.62
CA ARG A 174 -7.11 2.55 -5.43
C ARG A 174 -8.45 1.83 -5.50
N GLU A 175 -8.64 1.05 -6.54
CA GLU A 175 -9.82 0.20 -6.71
C GLU A 175 -9.39 -1.19 -7.19
N PHE A 176 -10.13 -2.22 -6.76
CA PHE A 176 -9.84 -3.61 -7.05
C PHE A 176 -11.11 -4.32 -7.49
N ASP A 177 -10.97 -5.34 -8.30
CA ASP A 177 -12.13 -6.11 -8.76
C ASP A 177 -12.78 -6.88 -7.62
N ASN A 178 -11.97 -7.45 -6.73
CA ASN A 178 -12.41 -8.21 -5.56
C ASN A 178 -11.76 -7.66 -4.30
N VAL A 179 -12.56 -7.36 -3.29
CA VAL A 179 -12.08 -6.86 -2.00
C VAL A 179 -12.53 -7.76 -0.87
N TYR A 180 -11.59 -8.18 -0.05
CA TYR A 180 -11.81 -8.95 1.19
C TYR A 180 -11.47 -8.06 2.38
N MET A 181 -12.45 -7.77 3.22
CA MET A 181 -12.26 -6.91 4.39
C MET A 181 -12.24 -7.74 5.67
N LEU A 182 -11.18 -7.56 6.47
CA LEU A 182 -11.08 -8.08 7.82
C LEU A 182 -11.47 -6.98 8.81
N ILE A 183 -12.60 -7.14 9.50
CA ILE A 183 -13.13 -6.14 10.41
C ILE A 183 -13.31 -6.78 11.79
N SER A 184 -12.30 -6.63 12.63
CA SER A 184 -12.37 -7.03 14.04
C SER A 184 -13.20 -6.01 14.81
N ASP A 185 -14.13 -6.50 15.61
CA ASP A 185 -15.02 -5.66 16.40
C ASP A 185 -14.32 -5.14 17.64
N ASN A 186 -13.81 -3.94 17.54
CA ASN A 186 -13.40 -3.14 18.70
C ASN A 186 -14.32 -1.91 18.75
N TYR A 187 -15.47 -2.09 19.44
CA TYR A 187 -16.54 -1.10 19.45
C TYR A 187 -16.15 0.31 19.82
N SER A 188 -16.34 1.21 18.90
CA SER A 188 -16.99 2.47 19.20
C SER A 188 -17.98 2.77 18.06
N LYS A 189 -19.17 3.27 18.37
CA LYS A 189 -20.07 3.87 17.39
C LYS A 189 -19.50 5.22 16.94
N ASP A 190 -18.25 5.19 16.46
CA ASP A 190 -17.55 6.38 16.03
C ASP A 190 -17.81 6.60 14.53
N ASP A 191 -18.33 7.75 14.20
CA ASP A 191 -18.55 8.16 12.80
C ASP A 191 -17.27 8.04 11.93
N HIS A 192 -16.09 8.25 12.53
CA HIS A 192 -14.82 8.07 11.82
C HIS A 192 -14.58 6.62 11.43
N LEU A 193 -14.95 5.68 12.28
CA LEU A 193 -14.83 4.25 11.99
C LEU A 193 -15.77 3.85 10.85
N MET A 194 -17.02 4.30 10.89
CA MET A 194 -18.00 4.02 9.83
C MET A 194 -17.59 4.63 8.49
N ARG A 195 -17.04 5.84 8.48
CA ARG A 195 -16.48 6.45 7.27
C ARG A 195 -15.30 5.65 6.72
N ARG A 196 -14.44 5.13 7.60
CA ARG A 196 -13.31 4.27 7.20
C ARG A 196 -13.81 2.98 6.57
N TYR A 197 -14.81 2.31 7.14
CA TYR A 197 -15.40 1.11 6.55
C TYR A 197 -16.03 1.41 5.18
N TYR A 198 -16.75 2.52 5.07
CA TYR A 198 -17.30 2.96 3.79
C TYR A 198 -16.20 3.14 2.74
N VAL A 199 -15.09 3.79 3.09
CA VAL A 199 -13.94 3.92 2.19
C VAL A 199 -13.41 2.56 1.76
N GLY A 200 -13.29 1.59 2.67
CA GLY A 200 -12.87 0.23 2.33
C GLY A 200 -13.85 -0.48 1.38
N MET A 201 -15.15 -0.43 1.68
CA MET A 201 -16.19 -1.03 0.83
C MET A 201 -16.20 -0.45 -0.59
N THR A 202 -16.02 0.86 -0.72
CA THR A 202 -15.98 1.53 -2.03
C THR A 202 -14.72 1.25 -2.84
N ARG A 203 -13.77 0.45 -2.34
CA ARG A 203 -12.62 -0.03 -3.11
C ARG A 203 -12.97 -1.21 -4.01
N ALA A 204 -14.09 -1.88 -3.76
CA ALA A 204 -14.56 -3.02 -4.56
C ALA A 204 -15.26 -2.54 -5.83
N LYS A 205 -14.83 -3.08 -6.98
CA LYS A 205 -15.51 -2.88 -8.26
C LYS A 205 -16.61 -3.90 -8.49
N ASN A 206 -16.33 -5.18 -8.23
CA ASN A 206 -17.22 -6.28 -8.60
C ASN A 206 -17.68 -7.09 -7.39
N GLN A 207 -16.75 -7.48 -6.50
CA GLN A 207 -17.07 -8.34 -5.37
C GLN A 207 -16.50 -7.79 -4.06
N LEU A 208 -17.33 -7.82 -3.03
CA LEU A 208 -16.96 -7.41 -1.68
C LEU A 208 -17.26 -8.55 -0.70
N PHE A 209 -16.23 -9.01 -0.01
CA PHE A 209 -16.32 -10.01 1.05
C PHE A 209 -15.96 -9.35 2.38
N ILE A 210 -16.85 -9.43 3.37
CA ILE A 210 -16.64 -8.85 4.69
C ILE A 210 -16.58 -9.97 5.71
N HIS A 211 -15.45 -10.12 6.39
CA HIS A 211 -15.27 -10.98 7.55
C HIS A 211 -15.30 -10.13 8.81
N THR A 212 -16.25 -10.39 9.68
CA THR A 212 -16.40 -9.62 10.92
C THR A 212 -16.82 -10.52 12.07
N ASN A 213 -16.38 -10.18 13.28
CA ASN A 213 -16.88 -10.76 14.52
C ASN A 213 -17.80 -9.79 15.27
N GLY A 214 -18.20 -8.71 14.60
CA GLY A 214 -19.11 -7.70 15.13
C GLY A 214 -20.47 -7.68 14.47
N ASN A 215 -21.28 -6.72 14.86
CA ASN A 215 -22.65 -6.57 14.38
C ASN A 215 -22.89 -5.30 13.54
N CYS A 216 -21.84 -4.55 13.23
CA CYS A 216 -21.95 -3.26 12.52
C CYS A 216 -22.53 -3.40 11.10
N PHE A 217 -22.47 -4.59 10.51
CA PHE A 217 -22.96 -4.88 9.17
C PHE A 217 -24.32 -5.60 9.13
N ASN A 218 -24.99 -5.79 10.27
CA ASN A 218 -26.28 -6.51 10.34
C ASN A 218 -27.40 -5.83 9.53
N HIS A 219 -27.27 -4.54 9.24
CA HIS A 219 -28.30 -3.74 8.57
C HIS A 219 -27.99 -3.44 7.11
N ILE A 220 -26.86 -3.94 6.58
CA ILE A 220 -26.56 -3.75 5.17
C ILE A 220 -27.29 -4.79 4.31
N SER A 221 -27.71 -4.38 3.12
CA SER A 221 -28.19 -5.31 2.11
C SER A 221 -27.00 -6.04 1.50
N ALA A 222 -26.94 -7.35 1.61
CA ALA A 222 -25.90 -8.19 1.03
C ALA A 222 -26.52 -9.40 0.33
N ASP A 223 -25.85 -9.90 -0.71
CA ASP A 223 -26.29 -11.08 -1.47
C ASP A 223 -26.13 -12.37 -0.66
N ARG A 224 -25.20 -12.37 0.30
CA ARG A 224 -24.97 -13.50 1.20
C ARG A 224 -24.68 -13.02 2.62
N HIS A 225 -25.40 -13.59 3.58
CA HIS A 225 -25.06 -13.55 5.01
C HIS A 225 -24.74 -14.96 5.49
N CYS A 226 -23.55 -15.15 6.06
CA CYS A 226 -23.10 -16.42 6.60
C CYS A 226 -22.71 -16.25 8.07
N ILE A 227 -22.98 -17.28 8.88
CA ILE A 227 -22.53 -17.33 10.27
C ILE A 227 -21.54 -18.48 10.41
N ASP A 228 -20.30 -18.13 10.71
CA ASP A 228 -19.25 -19.10 11.02
C ASP A 228 -19.11 -19.24 12.53
N ARG A 229 -19.41 -20.44 13.03
CA ARG A 229 -19.39 -20.78 14.47
C ARG A 229 -18.10 -21.48 14.90
N LYS A 230 -17.16 -21.66 13.98
CA LYS A 230 -15.87 -22.29 14.30
C LYS A 230 -14.98 -21.35 15.10
N GLU A 231 -14.24 -21.92 16.02
CA GLU A 231 -13.15 -21.22 16.69
C GLU A 231 -11.86 -21.44 15.93
N TYR A 232 -11.10 -20.36 15.77
CA TYR A 232 -9.81 -20.37 15.11
C TYR A 232 -8.72 -19.89 16.07
N ALA A 233 -7.58 -20.56 16.03
CA ALA A 233 -6.41 -20.12 16.77
C ALA A 233 -5.73 -18.94 16.08
N MET A 234 -4.98 -18.17 16.85
CA MET A 234 -4.00 -17.24 16.28
C MET A 234 -2.99 -18.02 15.44
N PRO A 235 -2.64 -17.54 14.24
CA PRO A 235 -1.57 -18.18 13.45
C PRO A 235 -0.28 -18.30 14.27
N GLU A 236 0.34 -19.47 14.23
CA GLU A 236 1.57 -19.79 15.00
C GLU A 236 2.83 -19.14 14.42
N GLU A 237 2.68 -18.22 13.48
CA GLU A 237 3.79 -17.57 12.78
C GLU A 237 4.19 -16.29 13.50
N ILE A 238 5.50 -16.18 13.78
CA ILE A 238 6.10 -14.93 14.26
C ILE A 238 6.52 -14.13 13.02
N VAL A 239 5.85 -13.00 12.78
CA VAL A 239 6.22 -12.07 11.72
C VAL A 239 6.93 -10.88 12.32
N LEU A 240 8.23 -10.76 12.06
CA LEU A 240 9.04 -9.61 12.44
C LEU A 240 9.17 -8.68 11.23
N GLN A 241 8.64 -7.48 11.39
CA GLN A 241 8.80 -6.44 10.38
C GLN A 241 9.65 -5.31 10.94
N LEU A 242 10.82 -5.13 10.32
CA LEU A 242 11.69 -4.02 10.62
C LEU A 242 11.34 -2.82 9.76
N SER A 243 11.25 -1.66 10.37
CA SER A 243 11.06 -0.36 9.71
C SER A 243 12.36 0.47 9.80
N HIS A 244 12.38 1.62 9.11
CA HIS A 244 13.50 2.55 9.25
C HIS A 244 13.69 3.08 10.69
N LYS A 245 12.67 2.98 11.55
CA LYS A 245 12.73 3.36 12.97
C LYS A 245 13.51 2.34 13.81
N ASP A 246 13.58 1.10 13.34
CA ASP A 246 14.27 0.01 14.01
C ASP A 246 15.77 -0.01 13.67
N VAL A 247 16.18 0.80 12.68
CA VAL A 247 17.59 0.98 12.36
C VAL A 247 18.24 1.89 13.40
N PHE A 248 19.20 1.34 14.14
CA PHE A 248 19.91 2.07 15.19
C PHE A 248 20.94 3.06 14.58
N LEU A 249 20.46 4.16 14.00
CA LEU A 249 21.28 5.15 13.28
C LEU A 249 22.43 5.71 14.14
N LYS A 250 22.29 5.72 15.46
CA LYS A 250 23.33 6.18 16.39
C LYS A 250 24.60 5.34 16.30
N PHE A 251 24.50 4.05 15.95
CA PHE A 251 25.62 3.17 15.69
C PHE A 251 26.51 3.65 14.55
N PHE A 252 25.91 4.29 13.56
CA PHE A 252 26.61 4.76 12.36
C PHE A 252 27.24 6.15 12.52
N LYS A 253 27.07 6.81 13.67
CA LYS A 253 27.53 8.18 13.89
C LYS A 253 29.03 8.36 13.67
N GLY A 254 29.84 7.36 14.03
CA GLY A 254 31.29 7.34 13.82
C GLY A 254 31.75 6.90 12.41
N ARG A 255 30.83 6.37 11.59
CA ARG A 255 31.13 5.77 10.26
C ARG A 255 30.58 6.58 9.09
N LYS A 256 30.42 7.88 9.27
CA LYS A 256 29.80 8.76 8.28
C LYS A 256 30.50 8.70 6.91
N GLN A 257 31.83 8.63 6.87
CA GLN A 257 32.58 8.57 5.62
C GLN A 257 32.37 7.24 4.90
N GLU A 258 32.33 6.12 5.62
CA GLU A 258 32.07 4.79 5.05
C GLU A 258 30.67 4.74 4.45
N ILE A 259 29.66 5.27 5.17
CA ILE A 259 28.28 5.31 4.67
C ILE A 259 28.17 6.20 3.43
N LEU A 260 28.84 7.36 3.40
CA LEU A 260 28.84 8.26 2.25
C LEU A 260 29.57 7.68 1.03
N ALA A 261 30.46 6.71 1.23
CA ALA A 261 31.15 6.00 0.16
C ALA A 261 30.29 4.91 -0.48
N LEU A 262 29.22 4.43 0.21
CA LEU A 262 28.32 3.41 -0.32
C LEU A 262 27.57 3.91 -1.55
N ARG A 263 27.47 3.05 -2.55
CA ARG A 263 26.72 3.30 -3.78
C ARG A 263 25.50 2.38 -3.85
N SER A 264 24.49 2.80 -4.58
CA SER A 264 23.33 1.96 -4.83
C SER A 264 23.74 0.65 -5.50
N GLY A 265 23.32 -0.48 -4.90
CA GLY A 265 23.65 -1.82 -5.36
C GLY A 265 24.95 -2.42 -4.81
N ASP A 266 25.65 -1.72 -3.91
CA ASP A 266 26.76 -2.31 -3.18
C ASP A 266 26.30 -3.47 -2.31
N SER A 267 27.07 -4.55 -2.30
CA SER A 267 26.80 -5.72 -1.45
C SER A 267 27.26 -5.42 -0.02
N LEU A 268 26.33 -5.60 0.93
CA LEU A 268 26.62 -5.49 2.34
C LEU A 268 26.71 -6.88 2.96
N ILE A 269 27.71 -7.12 3.77
CA ILE A 269 27.87 -8.37 4.52
C ILE A 269 27.31 -8.18 5.91
N TYR A 270 26.30 -8.97 6.24
CA TYR A 270 25.82 -9.09 7.61
C TYR A 270 26.81 -9.96 8.42
N LYS A 271 27.32 -9.42 9.51
CA LYS A 271 28.08 -10.20 10.49
C LYS A 271 27.25 -10.32 11.74
N ASP A 272 26.86 -11.54 12.07
CA ASP A 272 26.33 -11.83 13.40
C ASP A 272 27.44 -11.54 14.42
N SER A 273 27.18 -10.57 15.27
CA SER A 273 27.96 -10.41 16.50
C SER A 273 27.38 -11.38 17.53
N VAL A 274 28.00 -12.55 17.68
CA VAL A 274 27.79 -13.43 18.84
C VAL A 274 28.29 -12.75 20.08
#